data_98afa1ca9aa4f685a36870d77d325560
#
_entry.id   98afa1ca9aa4f685a36870d77d325560
#
_cell.length_a   1.000
_cell.length_b   1.000
_cell.length_c   1.000
_cell.angle_alpha   90.00
_cell.angle_beta   90.00
_cell.angle_gamma   90.00
#
_symmetry.space_group_name_H-M   'P 1'
#
loop_
_entity.id
_entity.type
_entity.pdbx_description
1 polymer ?
#
loop_
_entity_poly.entity_id
_entity_poly.type
_entity_poly.pdbx_seq_one_letter_code
_entity_poly.pdbx_strand_id
1 'polypeptide(L)'
;MKRIITFILAIIGSVSIYAQEKSRLTDALKYIEDGRFIVIVEETTDIKTQSNRTMHSTRVEVKGDIGSMIWGSSDKIISNNHWNDNAVDKQAKVTTSRKKPSSIAIEIDNAFNRGYRIECNIDTDGKCSGMIYYYNEVFCIYKGRIVDLNE
;
A
#
# COMPACT_ATOMS: atom_id res chain seq x y z
N MET A 1 -13.99 -44.69 -1.68
CA MET A 1 -14.66 -43.57 -1.00
C MET A 1 -13.68 -42.54 -0.43
N LYS A 2 -12.68 -42.88 0.37
CA LYS A 2 -11.74 -41.90 0.97
C LYS A 2 -11.05 -40.93 -0.05
N ARG A 3 -10.63 -41.43 -1.22
CA ARG A 3 -9.94 -40.62 -2.25
C ARG A 3 -10.85 -39.57 -2.91
N ILE A 4 -12.14 -39.84 -3.08
CA ILE A 4 -13.10 -38.92 -3.67
C ILE A 4 -13.39 -37.77 -2.71
N ILE A 5 -13.52 -38.05 -1.42
CA ILE A 5 -13.74 -37.03 -0.37
C ILE A 5 -12.55 -36.05 -0.29
N THR A 6 -11.32 -36.55 -0.37
CA THR A 6 -10.11 -35.72 -0.36
C THR A 6 -10.05 -34.78 -1.58
N PHE A 7 -10.47 -35.27 -2.76
CA PHE A 7 -10.50 -34.48 -3.98
C PHE A 7 -11.55 -33.37 -3.94
N ILE A 8 -12.74 -33.64 -3.41
CA ILE A 8 -13.81 -32.66 -3.24
C ILE A 8 -13.41 -31.60 -2.23
N LEU A 9 -12.79 -31.95 -1.11
CA LEU A 9 -12.30 -30.99 -0.12
C LEU A 9 -11.20 -30.07 -0.69
N ALA A 10 -10.30 -30.59 -1.54
CA ALA A 10 -9.28 -29.80 -2.20
C ALA A 10 -9.87 -28.77 -3.20
N ILE A 11 -10.91 -29.16 -3.95
CA ILE A 11 -11.61 -28.27 -4.89
C ILE A 11 -12.37 -27.18 -4.14
N ILE A 12 -13.08 -27.51 -3.07
CA ILE A 12 -13.82 -26.52 -2.26
C ILE A 12 -12.85 -25.54 -1.62
N GLY A 13 -11.71 -26.03 -1.11
CA GLY A 13 -10.66 -25.16 -0.54
C GLY A 13 -10.10 -24.17 -1.56
N SER A 14 -9.77 -24.63 -2.77
CA SER A 14 -9.23 -23.78 -3.82
C SER A 14 -10.23 -22.72 -4.32
N VAL A 15 -11.49 -23.07 -4.44
CA VAL A 15 -12.57 -22.11 -4.83
C VAL A 15 -12.76 -21.06 -3.75
N SER A 16 -12.71 -21.45 -2.47
CA SER A 16 -12.83 -20.50 -1.35
C SER A 16 -11.69 -19.50 -1.30
N ILE A 17 -10.46 -19.94 -1.50
CA ILE A 17 -9.26 -19.08 -1.54
C ILE A 17 -9.37 -18.09 -2.71
N TYR A 18 -9.69 -18.56 -3.90
CA TYR A 18 -9.84 -17.71 -5.08
C TYR A 18 -10.96 -16.65 -4.92
N ALA A 19 -12.09 -17.03 -4.34
CA ALA A 19 -13.18 -16.11 -4.04
C ALA A 19 -12.78 -15.04 -3.03
N GLN A 20 -12.01 -15.41 -2.01
CA GLN A 20 -11.51 -14.49 -0.99
C GLN A 20 -10.47 -13.51 -1.56
N GLU A 21 -9.55 -13.96 -2.40
CA GLU A 21 -8.57 -13.11 -3.08
C GLU A 21 -9.27 -12.09 -4.00
N LYS A 22 -10.25 -12.53 -4.78
CA LYS A 22 -11.03 -11.65 -5.65
C LYS A 22 -11.81 -10.59 -4.86
N SER A 23 -12.33 -10.94 -3.69
CA SER A 23 -12.98 -9.99 -2.78
C SER A 23 -12.01 -8.90 -2.33
N ARG A 24 -10.81 -9.25 -1.88
CA ARG A 24 -9.80 -8.31 -1.38
C ARG A 24 -9.38 -7.28 -2.42
N LEU A 25 -9.16 -7.70 -3.67
CA LEU A 25 -8.87 -6.75 -4.75
C LEU A 25 -10.05 -5.79 -4.97
N THR A 26 -11.27 -6.32 -4.99
CA THR A 26 -12.49 -5.52 -5.18
C THR A 26 -12.65 -4.50 -4.06
N ASP A 27 -12.41 -4.89 -2.81
CA ASP A 27 -12.48 -4.01 -1.65
C ASP A 27 -11.41 -2.91 -1.73
N ALA A 28 -10.16 -3.26 -2.05
CA ALA A 28 -9.09 -2.29 -2.22
C ALA A 28 -9.39 -1.25 -3.33
N LEU A 29 -9.92 -1.69 -4.47
CA LEU A 29 -10.31 -0.80 -5.56
C LEU A 29 -11.46 0.13 -5.16
N LYS A 30 -12.43 -0.38 -4.39
CA LYS A 30 -13.52 0.41 -3.84
C LYS A 30 -13.03 1.48 -2.88
N TYR A 31 -12.13 1.16 -1.94
CA TYR A 31 -11.56 2.15 -1.02
C TYR A 31 -10.84 3.27 -1.75
N ILE A 32 -10.13 2.93 -2.84
CA ILE A 32 -9.46 3.92 -3.70
C ILE A 32 -10.49 4.80 -4.42
N GLU A 33 -11.56 4.22 -4.95
CA GLU A 33 -12.64 4.96 -5.61
C GLU A 33 -13.37 5.89 -4.64
N ASP A 34 -13.61 5.43 -3.42
CA ASP A 34 -14.21 6.21 -2.34
C ASP A 34 -13.25 7.31 -1.82
N GLY A 35 -11.97 7.26 -2.20
CA GLY A 35 -10.95 8.20 -1.78
C GLY A 35 -10.65 8.13 -0.27
N ARG A 36 -10.83 6.97 0.37
CA ARG A 36 -10.67 6.77 1.82
C ARG A 36 -9.97 5.45 2.08
N PHE A 37 -8.64 5.49 2.14
CA PHE A 37 -7.85 4.27 2.30
C PHE A 37 -6.51 4.52 2.97
N ILE A 38 -5.90 3.45 3.44
CA ILE A 38 -4.54 3.42 3.98
C ILE A 38 -3.72 2.43 3.15
N VAL A 39 -2.55 2.85 2.71
CA VAL A 39 -1.51 1.95 2.21
C VAL A 39 -0.60 1.62 3.39
N ILE A 40 -0.69 0.40 3.90
CA ILE A 40 0.19 -0.10 4.94
C ILE A 40 1.43 -0.66 4.26
N VAL A 41 2.60 -0.14 4.62
CA VAL A 41 3.90 -0.63 4.14
C VAL A 41 4.44 -1.64 5.14
N GLU A 42 4.57 -2.89 4.71
CA GLU A 42 5.01 -4.00 5.58
C GLU A 42 6.50 -4.28 5.44
N GLU A 43 7.03 -4.16 4.23
CA GLU A 43 8.45 -4.37 3.92
C GLU A 43 8.96 -3.28 2.99
N THR A 44 10.21 -2.89 3.17
CA THR A 44 10.93 -2.04 2.23
C THR A 44 12.26 -2.66 1.84
N THR A 45 12.67 -2.41 0.59
CA THR A 45 13.98 -2.76 0.07
C THR A 45 14.70 -1.49 -0.32
N ASP A 46 15.83 -1.23 0.31
CA ASP A 46 16.72 -0.13 -0.06
C ASP A 46 17.36 -0.41 -1.42
N ILE A 47 17.27 0.55 -2.35
CA ILE A 47 17.73 0.34 -3.74
C ILE A 47 19.24 0.24 -3.83
N LYS A 48 19.97 0.97 -3.01
CA LYS A 48 21.43 1.02 -3.05
C LYS A 48 22.07 -0.20 -2.40
N THR A 49 21.56 -0.58 -1.24
CA THR A 49 22.14 -1.66 -0.43
C THR A 49 21.47 -3.01 -0.67
N GLN A 50 20.31 -3.03 -1.36
CA GLN A 50 19.45 -4.21 -1.54
C GLN A 50 19.03 -4.87 -0.21
N SER A 51 19.10 -4.11 0.89
CA SER A 51 18.70 -4.61 2.20
C SER A 51 17.19 -4.50 2.40
N ASN A 52 16.61 -5.55 2.94
CA ASN A 52 15.19 -5.58 3.30
C ASN A 52 15.00 -5.17 4.76
N ARG A 53 13.90 -4.46 5.02
CA ARG A 53 13.47 -4.08 6.37
C ARG A 53 11.99 -4.33 6.53
N THR A 54 11.60 -4.94 7.64
CA THR A 54 10.22 -5.03 8.07
C THR A 54 9.79 -3.69 8.66
N MET A 55 8.63 -3.20 8.24
CA MET A 55 8.09 -1.92 8.70
C MET A 55 6.89 -2.18 9.61
N HIS A 56 6.79 -1.43 10.71
CA HIS A 56 5.68 -1.63 11.67
C HIS A 56 4.66 -0.51 11.67
N SER A 57 5.08 0.69 11.40
CA SER A 57 4.20 1.87 11.53
C SER A 57 4.21 2.73 10.26
N THR A 58 4.83 2.25 9.19
CA THR A 58 4.88 3.00 7.94
C THR A 58 3.56 2.83 7.19
N ARG A 59 2.91 3.95 6.94
CA ARG A 59 1.65 3.96 6.22
C ARG A 59 1.42 5.29 5.52
N VAL A 60 0.61 5.25 4.48
CA VAL A 60 0.10 6.42 3.76
C VAL A 60 -1.41 6.43 3.91
N GLU A 61 -1.92 7.46 4.55
CA GLU A 61 -3.36 7.67 4.74
C GLU A 61 -3.87 8.66 3.69
N VAL A 62 -4.98 8.34 3.04
CA VAL A 62 -5.66 9.21 2.06
C VAL A 62 -7.11 9.39 2.48
N LYS A 63 -7.55 10.65 2.57
CA LYS A 63 -8.92 11.04 2.88
C LYS A 63 -9.35 12.16 1.93
N GLY A 64 -9.94 11.77 0.80
CA GLY A 64 -10.26 12.71 -0.27
C GLY A 64 -9.01 13.29 -0.90
N ASP A 65 -8.86 14.60 -0.81
CA ASP A 65 -7.73 15.37 -1.30
C ASP A 65 -6.67 15.66 -0.22
N ILE A 66 -6.80 15.02 0.94
CA ILE A 66 -5.87 15.14 2.06
C ILE A 66 -5.14 13.82 2.24
N GLY A 67 -3.82 13.89 2.43
CA GLY A 67 -2.99 12.73 2.69
C GLY A 67 -1.92 12.99 3.74
N SER A 68 -1.50 11.92 4.39
CA SER A 68 -0.37 11.93 5.32
C SER A 68 0.49 10.70 5.14
N MET A 69 1.78 10.83 5.38
CA MET A 69 2.71 9.72 5.40
C MET A 69 3.36 9.62 6.77
N ILE A 70 3.27 8.43 7.36
CA ILE A 70 3.91 8.10 8.63
C ILE A 70 5.00 7.08 8.34
N TRP A 71 6.20 7.33 8.81
CA TRP A 71 7.34 6.44 8.60
C TRP A 71 7.80 5.83 9.92
N GLY A 72 7.91 4.51 9.94
CA GLY A 72 8.42 3.77 11.09
C GLY A 72 9.22 2.54 10.67
N SER A 73 10.19 2.12 11.47
CA SER A 73 10.94 0.88 11.26
C SER A 73 10.84 -0.03 12.47
N SER A 74 11.23 -1.31 12.27
CA SER A 74 11.21 -2.34 13.32
C SER A 74 11.96 -1.96 14.59
N ASP A 75 12.99 -1.14 14.47
CA ASP A 75 13.89 -0.88 15.58
C ASP A 75 13.62 0.43 16.32
N LYS A 76 13.03 1.39 15.67
CA LYS A 76 12.60 2.68 16.28
C LYS A 76 11.63 3.38 15.36
N ILE A 77 10.62 4.04 15.93
CA ILE A 77 9.99 5.17 15.26
C ILE A 77 11.12 6.16 15.04
N ILE A 78 11.55 6.28 13.80
CA ILE A 78 12.61 7.24 13.47
C ILE A 78 11.98 8.61 13.58
N SER A 79 12.11 9.21 14.75
CA SER A 79 11.84 10.63 14.97
C SER A 79 12.93 11.49 14.30
N ASN A 80 13.27 11.18 13.06
CA ASN A 80 14.10 12.06 12.27
C ASN A 80 13.23 13.14 11.68
N ASN A 81 13.53 14.35 12.02
CA ASN A 81 12.85 15.61 11.70
C ASN A 81 12.50 15.85 10.22
N HIS A 82 12.86 14.94 9.32
CA HIS A 82 12.52 14.99 7.91
C HIS A 82 11.34 14.10 7.51
N TRP A 83 10.95 13.14 8.36
CA TRP A 83 9.94 12.13 8.05
C TRP A 83 8.78 12.13 9.03
N ASN A 84 8.93 12.86 10.12
CA ASN A 84 7.90 13.03 11.15
C ASN A 84 6.97 14.18 10.76
N ASP A 85 6.42 14.11 9.57
CA ASP A 85 5.27 14.92 9.24
C ASP A 85 3.99 14.34 9.87
N ASN A 86 4.13 13.86 11.06
CA ASN A 86 3.05 13.46 11.91
C ASN A 86 2.20 14.68 12.19
N ALA A 87 1.14 14.87 11.46
CA ALA A 87 0.07 15.79 11.82
C ALA A 87 -0.16 17.04 10.96
N VAL A 88 0.47 17.19 9.83
CA VAL A 88 0.02 18.25 8.91
C VAL A 88 -0.69 17.60 7.75
N ASP A 89 -2.01 17.76 7.71
CA ASP A 89 -2.82 17.43 6.55
C ASP A 89 -2.25 18.13 5.32
N LYS A 90 -1.84 17.34 4.33
CA LYS A 90 -1.24 17.83 3.09
C LYS A 90 -2.16 17.51 1.93
N GLN A 91 -2.03 18.24 0.86
CA GLN A 91 -2.78 17.90 -0.35
C GLN A 91 -2.30 16.54 -0.87
N ALA A 92 -3.27 15.67 -1.13
CA ALA A 92 -3.04 14.38 -1.76
C ALA A 92 -3.77 14.35 -3.11
N LYS A 93 -3.09 13.80 -4.11
CA LYS A 93 -3.67 13.54 -5.42
C LYS A 93 -3.49 12.07 -5.75
N VAL A 94 -4.59 11.37 -5.94
CA VAL A 94 -4.59 9.98 -6.38
C VAL A 94 -4.86 9.94 -7.88
N THR A 95 -3.97 9.30 -8.62
CA THR A 95 -4.08 9.11 -10.06
C THR A 95 -4.13 7.63 -10.38
N THR A 96 -5.21 7.19 -11.03
CA THR A 96 -5.38 5.81 -11.48
C THR A 96 -4.88 5.67 -12.92
N SER A 97 -4.15 4.60 -13.20
CA SER A 97 -3.75 4.29 -14.57
C SER A 97 -4.97 3.96 -15.42
N ARG A 98 -5.11 4.63 -16.58
CA ARG A 98 -6.18 4.32 -17.55
C ARG A 98 -6.10 2.90 -18.12
N LYS A 99 -4.89 2.32 -18.17
CA LYS A 99 -4.66 0.98 -18.74
C LYS A 99 -4.80 -0.13 -17.71
N LYS A 100 -4.57 0.18 -16.44
CA LYS A 100 -4.58 -0.80 -15.35
C LYS A 100 -5.17 -0.15 -14.10
N PRO A 101 -6.47 -0.36 -13.82
CA PRO A 101 -7.13 0.24 -12.65
C PRO A 101 -6.46 -0.10 -11.31
N SER A 102 -5.81 -1.27 -11.22
CA SER A 102 -5.05 -1.70 -10.05
C SER A 102 -3.65 -1.06 -9.94
N SER A 103 -3.31 -0.09 -10.79
CA SER A 103 -2.08 0.68 -10.69
C SER A 103 -2.41 2.14 -10.45
N ILE A 104 -2.05 2.63 -9.27
CA ILE A 104 -2.29 4.00 -8.84
C ILE A 104 -1.00 4.70 -8.47
N ALA A 105 -1.01 6.02 -8.55
CA ALA A 105 0.02 6.87 -7.97
C ALA A 105 -0.63 7.83 -6.97
N ILE A 106 -0.04 7.95 -5.78
CA ILE A 106 -0.45 8.86 -4.73
C ILE A 106 0.64 9.92 -4.62
N GLU A 107 0.30 11.16 -4.88
CA GLU A 107 1.19 12.30 -4.72
C GLU A 107 0.73 13.06 -3.48
N ILE A 108 1.62 13.23 -2.51
CA ILE A 108 1.38 14.02 -1.31
C ILE A 108 2.25 15.26 -1.42
N ASP A 109 1.62 16.40 -1.59
CA ASP A 109 2.32 17.67 -1.77
C ASP A 109 2.88 18.15 -0.44
N ASN A 110 4.03 18.83 -0.53
CA ASN A 110 4.64 19.54 0.56
C ASN A 110 4.88 20.97 0.06
N ALA A 111 4.58 21.96 0.89
CA ALA A 111 4.67 23.40 0.60
C ALA A 111 6.02 23.89 0.02
N PHE A 112 7.03 23.03 -0.09
CA PHE A 112 8.37 23.34 -0.60
C PHE A 112 8.76 22.52 -1.84
N ASN A 113 7.81 22.02 -2.65
CA ASN A 113 8.07 21.08 -3.77
C ASN A 113 8.79 19.78 -3.35
N ARG A 114 8.67 19.41 -2.10
CA ARG A 114 9.30 18.23 -1.49
C ARG A 114 8.25 17.19 -1.20
N GLY A 115 7.51 16.79 -2.23
CA GLY A 115 6.43 15.84 -2.09
C GLY A 115 6.92 14.39 -2.04
N TYR A 116 6.06 13.54 -1.51
CA TYR A 116 6.16 12.10 -1.66
C TYR A 116 5.32 11.67 -2.84
N ARG A 117 5.83 10.71 -3.60
CA ARG A 117 5.05 10.00 -4.58
C ARG A 117 5.15 8.52 -4.29
N ILE A 118 4.02 7.86 -4.19
CA ILE A 118 3.93 6.44 -3.95
C ILE A 118 3.26 5.80 -5.17
N GLU A 119 3.98 4.94 -5.87
CA GLU A 119 3.39 4.09 -6.90
C GLU A 119 2.94 2.79 -6.26
N CYS A 120 1.73 2.36 -6.57
CA CYS A 120 1.11 1.20 -5.98
C CYS A 120 0.52 0.31 -7.08
N ASN A 121 0.98 -0.92 -7.18
CA ASN A 121 0.39 -1.96 -7.99
C ASN A 121 -0.30 -2.96 -7.07
N ILE A 122 -1.59 -3.16 -7.29
CA ILE A 122 -2.43 -4.02 -6.45
C ILE A 122 -2.57 -5.36 -7.14
N ASP A 123 -2.23 -6.41 -6.43
CA ASP A 123 -2.36 -7.79 -6.89
C ASP A 123 -3.77 -8.34 -6.65
N THR A 124 -4.05 -9.52 -7.19
CA THR A 124 -5.36 -10.16 -7.10
C THR A 124 -5.77 -10.52 -5.68
N ASP A 125 -4.81 -10.69 -4.79
CA ASP A 125 -5.03 -10.97 -3.36
C ASP A 125 -5.16 -9.70 -2.49
N GLY A 126 -5.21 -8.51 -3.12
CA GLY A 126 -5.33 -7.22 -2.42
C GLY A 126 -4.03 -6.71 -1.79
N LYS A 127 -2.91 -7.42 -1.99
CA LYS A 127 -1.59 -6.90 -1.65
C LYS A 127 -1.16 -5.86 -2.65
N CYS A 128 -0.28 -4.99 -2.22
CA CYS A 128 0.27 -3.97 -3.10
C CYS A 128 1.80 -3.92 -3.03
N SER A 129 2.39 -3.48 -4.12
CA SER A 129 3.82 -3.26 -4.21
C SER A 129 4.12 -2.09 -5.14
N GLY A 130 5.24 -1.46 -4.95
CA GLY A 130 5.65 -0.33 -5.79
C GLY A 130 6.88 0.38 -5.27
N MET A 131 6.98 1.64 -5.64
CA MET A 131 8.11 2.49 -5.29
C MET A 131 7.62 3.69 -4.49
N ILE A 132 8.43 4.09 -3.52
CA ILE A 132 8.28 5.34 -2.78
C ILE A 132 9.36 6.29 -3.27
N TYR A 133 8.93 7.46 -3.71
CA TYR A 133 9.80 8.54 -4.17
C TYR A 133 9.81 9.65 -3.14
N TYR A 134 10.96 10.28 -3.00
CA TYR A 134 11.17 11.50 -2.26
C TYR A 134 12.02 12.46 -3.08
N TYR A 135 11.59 13.69 -3.26
CA TYR A 135 12.23 14.66 -4.17
C TYR A 135 12.39 14.14 -5.61
N ASN A 136 11.44 13.37 -6.13
CA ASN A 136 11.51 12.71 -7.43
C ASN A 136 12.61 11.62 -7.56
N GLU A 137 13.31 11.31 -6.49
CA GLU A 137 14.24 10.18 -6.44
C GLU A 137 13.56 8.97 -5.82
N VAL A 138 13.85 7.79 -6.37
CA VAL A 138 13.35 6.55 -5.78
C VAL A 138 14.05 6.34 -4.44
N PHE A 139 13.24 6.34 -3.38
CA PHE A 139 13.73 6.12 -2.02
C PHE A 139 13.83 4.64 -1.68
N CYS A 140 12.78 3.88 -1.93
CA CYS A 140 12.75 2.44 -1.73
C CYS A 140 11.68 1.76 -2.59
N ILE A 141 11.82 0.46 -2.74
CA ILE A 141 10.76 -0.44 -3.20
C ILE A 141 10.03 -0.94 -1.96
N TYR A 142 8.72 -1.12 -2.03
CA TYR A 142 7.94 -1.62 -0.90
C TYR A 142 6.98 -2.72 -1.29
N LYS A 143 6.56 -3.48 -0.26
CA LYS A 143 5.41 -4.39 -0.29
C LYS A 143 4.49 -4.05 0.87
N GLY A 144 3.19 -4.26 0.68
CA GLY A 144 2.19 -3.94 1.68
C GLY A 144 0.79 -4.32 1.26
N ARG A 145 -0.19 -3.63 1.80
CA ARG A 145 -1.61 -3.85 1.52
C ARG A 145 -2.40 -2.55 1.61
N ILE A 146 -3.56 -2.53 0.97
CA ILE A 146 -4.51 -1.43 1.06
C ILE A 146 -5.66 -1.86 1.95
N VAL A 147 -6.03 -0.99 2.88
CA VAL A 147 -7.12 -1.20 3.85
C VAL A 147 -8.03 0.02 3.91
N ASP A 148 -9.21 -0.15 4.49
CA ASP A 148 -10.14 0.95 4.78
C ASP A 148 -9.50 1.96 5.76
N LEU A 149 -9.83 3.23 5.62
CA LEU A 149 -9.35 4.29 6.52
C LEU A 149 -9.86 4.12 7.97
N ASN A 150 -10.92 3.34 8.18
CA ASN A 150 -11.50 3.11 9.50
C ASN A 150 -10.97 1.82 10.17
N GLU A 151 -10.07 1.08 9.53
CA GLU A 151 -9.41 -0.11 10.08
C GLU A 151 -8.21 0.30 10.97
#